data_74e807fa83d10953c058d0cf9f352831
#
_entry.id   74e807fa83d10953c058d0cf9f352831
#
_cell.length_a   1.000
_cell.length_b   1.000
_cell.length_c   1.000
_cell.angle_alpha   90.00
_cell.angle_beta   90.00
_cell.angle_gamma   90.00
#
_symmetry.space_group_name_H-M   'P 1'
#
loop_
_entity.id
_entity.type
_entity.pdbx_description
1 polymer ?
#
loop_
_entity_poly.entity_id
_entity_poly.type
_entity_poly.pdbx_seq_one_letter_code
_entity_poly.pdbx_strand_id
1 'polypeptide(L)'
;EAISDGIREPNADALATADVNARPAVRMVLLRSIACDGAVFATNYESNKGRDLAQNPQAAFTIWWQPMFRQVRVTGSVQQLTKAENDEIFSERPRGAQIGAIASLQSHFVTDRAALDEQVDRVTQSLGDEPVARPEYWGGYRISFESVEFWQGRSNRLHDRLLFERRGDQWQP
;
A
#
# COMPACT_ATOMS: atom_id res chain seq x y z
N GLU A 1 -11.60 -0.92 17.30
CA GLU A 1 -11.77 -2.36 17.63
C GLU A 1 -10.46 -3.12 17.34
N ALA A 2 -9.93 -3.16 16.11
CA ALA A 2 -8.72 -3.93 15.79
C ALA A 2 -7.49 -3.58 16.65
N ILE A 3 -7.26 -2.30 16.94
CA ILE A 3 -6.17 -1.84 17.82
C ILE A 3 -6.44 -2.27 19.28
N SER A 4 -7.67 -2.13 19.77
CA SER A 4 -8.04 -2.54 21.13
C SER A 4 -7.93 -4.06 21.33
N ASP A 5 -8.05 -4.84 20.25
CA ASP A 5 -7.91 -6.29 20.25
C ASP A 5 -6.45 -6.76 20.07
N GLY A 6 -5.48 -5.83 20.19
CA GLY A 6 -4.05 -6.12 20.19
C GLY A 6 -3.42 -6.32 18.82
N ILE A 7 -4.10 -5.93 17.74
CA ILE A 7 -3.51 -5.98 16.39
C ILE A 7 -2.52 -4.83 16.24
N ARG A 8 -1.25 -5.16 16.06
CA ARG A 8 -0.16 -4.20 16.03
C ARG A 8 -0.20 -3.27 14.80
N GLU A 9 -0.55 -3.80 13.64
CA GLU A 9 -0.62 -3.09 12.35
C GLU A 9 -1.95 -3.41 11.66
N PRO A 10 -3.08 -2.83 12.12
CA PRO A 10 -4.41 -3.18 11.60
C PRO A 10 -4.64 -2.72 10.16
N ASN A 11 -3.77 -1.87 9.63
CA ASN A 11 -3.74 -1.33 8.28
C ASN A 11 -2.73 -2.06 7.36
N ALA A 12 -2.09 -3.15 7.84
CA ALA A 12 -1.28 -3.99 6.99
C ALA A 12 -2.18 -4.83 6.08
N ASP A 13 -1.92 -4.77 4.78
CA ASP A 13 -2.68 -5.50 3.78
C ASP A 13 -1.77 -6.28 2.82
N ALA A 14 -2.27 -7.37 2.29
CA ALA A 14 -1.65 -8.11 1.20
C ALA A 14 -2.18 -7.55 -0.13
N LEU A 15 -1.38 -6.70 -0.77
CA LEU A 15 -1.68 -6.08 -2.06
C LEU A 15 -1.26 -7.00 -3.20
N ALA A 16 -2.21 -7.34 -4.06
CA ALA A 16 -2.01 -8.05 -5.31
C ALA A 16 -2.04 -7.09 -6.50
N THR A 17 -1.09 -7.24 -7.41
CA THR A 17 -1.02 -6.59 -8.72
C THR A 17 -0.80 -7.64 -9.79
N ALA A 18 -1.06 -7.33 -11.04
CA ALA A 18 -0.70 -8.19 -12.17
C ALA A 18 -0.01 -7.36 -13.25
N ASP A 19 0.99 -7.93 -13.90
CA ASP A 19 1.66 -7.31 -15.04
C ASP A 19 0.76 -7.33 -16.30
N VAL A 20 1.26 -6.78 -17.40
CA VAL A 20 0.56 -6.75 -18.70
C VAL A 20 0.24 -8.15 -19.24
N ASN A 21 0.93 -9.19 -18.79
CA ASN A 21 0.68 -10.59 -19.16
C ASN A 21 -0.24 -11.30 -18.14
N ALA A 22 -0.90 -10.55 -17.27
CA ALA A 22 -1.75 -11.06 -16.19
C ALA A 22 -1.00 -11.98 -15.18
N ARG A 23 0.32 -11.84 -15.04
CA ARG A 23 1.08 -12.59 -14.03
C ARG A 23 0.90 -11.91 -12.68
N PRO A 24 0.30 -12.59 -11.68
CA PRO A 24 0.03 -11.99 -10.39
C PRO A 24 1.30 -11.91 -9.53
N ALA A 25 1.37 -10.86 -8.73
CA ALA A 25 2.37 -10.69 -7.68
C ALA A 25 1.70 -10.14 -6.42
N VAL A 26 2.14 -10.59 -5.23
CA VAL A 26 1.58 -10.16 -3.95
C VAL A 26 2.69 -9.73 -2.99
N ARG A 27 2.42 -8.71 -2.19
CA ARG A 27 3.32 -8.22 -1.12
C ARG A 27 2.52 -7.51 -0.03
N MET A 28 3.13 -7.41 1.14
CA MET A 28 2.55 -6.59 2.19
C MET A 28 2.81 -5.10 1.92
N VAL A 29 1.80 -4.27 2.14
CA VAL A 29 1.90 -2.81 2.20
C VAL A 29 1.14 -2.29 3.42
N LEU A 30 1.30 -1.02 3.75
CA LEU A 30 0.53 -0.37 4.81
C LEU A 30 -0.40 0.66 4.16
N LEU A 31 -1.70 0.53 4.38
CA LEU A 31 -2.65 1.55 3.99
C LEU A 31 -2.43 2.82 4.83
N ARG A 32 -2.39 3.95 4.16
CA ARG A 32 -2.28 5.27 4.79
C ARG A 32 -3.64 5.79 5.23
N SER A 33 -4.64 5.54 4.40
CA SER A 33 -6.03 5.91 4.69
C SER A 33 -6.99 4.98 3.99
N ILE A 34 -8.19 4.89 4.56
CA ILE A 34 -9.36 4.25 3.97
C ILE A 34 -10.52 5.22 4.11
N ALA A 35 -11.18 5.54 3.02
CA ALA A 35 -12.35 6.40 2.97
C ALA A 35 -13.41 5.80 2.04
N CYS A 36 -14.57 6.45 1.91
CA CYS A 36 -15.64 5.95 1.03
C CYS A 36 -15.27 5.96 -0.46
N ASP A 37 -14.29 6.78 -0.85
CA ASP A 37 -13.78 6.90 -2.22
C ASP A 37 -12.62 5.95 -2.53
N GLY A 38 -12.08 5.25 -1.53
CA GLY A 38 -11.01 4.27 -1.73
C GLY A 38 -10.02 4.14 -0.60
N ALA A 39 -8.97 3.38 -0.86
CA ALA A 39 -7.83 3.20 0.03
C ALA A 39 -6.55 3.77 -0.60
N VAL A 40 -5.69 4.36 0.23
CA VAL A 40 -4.42 4.95 -0.19
C VAL A 40 -3.26 4.18 0.41
N PHE A 41 -2.27 3.84 -0.41
CA PHE A 41 -0.96 3.36 0.02
C PHE A 41 0.16 4.12 -0.70
N ALA A 42 1.34 4.19 -0.09
CA ALA A 42 2.50 4.87 -0.68
C ALA A 42 3.63 3.88 -0.99
N THR A 43 4.34 4.12 -2.08
CA THR A 43 5.41 3.25 -2.56
C THR A 43 6.40 4.01 -3.46
N ASN A 44 7.43 3.30 -3.94
CA ASN A 44 8.25 3.74 -5.06
C ASN A 44 7.56 3.30 -6.37
N TYR A 45 7.32 4.24 -7.29
CA TYR A 45 6.67 4.00 -8.59
C TYR A 45 7.51 3.10 -9.52
N GLU A 46 8.83 3.09 -9.33
CA GLU A 46 9.76 2.24 -10.07
C GLU A 46 9.92 0.83 -9.48
N SER A 47 9.23 0.53 -8.37
CA SER A 47 9.18 -0.83 -7.82
C SER A 47 8.39 -1.78 -8.72
N ASN A 48 8.51 -3.10 -8.50
CA ASN A 48 7.76 -4.10 -9.28
C ASN A 48 6.27 -3.79 -9.32
N LYS A 49 5.65 -3.49 -8.14
CA LYS A 49 4.23 -3.13 -8.09
C LYS A 49 3.92 -1.82 -8.81
N GLY A 50 4.83 -0.83 -8.76
CA GLY A 50 4.66 0.43 -9.48
C GLY A 50 4.66 0.21 -10.99
N ARG A 51 5.57 -0.63 -11.50
CA ARG A 51 5.61 -1.01 -12.92
C ARG A 51 4.37 -1.81 -13.35
N ASP A 52 3.91 -2.74 -12.52
CA ASP A 52 2.66 -3.48 -12.78
C ASP A 52 1.49 -2.50 -12.94
N LEU A 53 1.30 -1.61 -11.95
CA LEU A 53 0.19 -0.65 -11.92
C LEU A 53 0.26 0.41 -13.03
N ALA A 54 1.45 0.76 -13.51
CA ALA A 54 1.60 1.66 -14.66
C ALA A 54 1.07 1.04 -15.97
N GLN A 55 1.10 -0.29 -16.08
CA GLN A 55 0.67 -1.04 -17.27
C GLN A 55 -0.73 -1.62 -17.11
N ASN A 56 -1.09 -2.03 -15.91
CA ASN A 56 -2.37 -2.61 -15.56
C ASN A 56 -2.87 -1.96 -14.25
N PRO A 57 -3.66 -0.88 -14.32
CA PRO A 57 -4.09 -0.11 -13.16
C PRO A 57 -5.24 -0.78 -12.40
N GLN A 58 -5.10 -2.06 -12.11
CA GLN A 58 -6.03 -2.87 -11.33
C GLN A 58 -5.31 -3.51 -10.15
N ALA A 59 -5.94 -3.53 -9.00
CA ALA A 59 -5.40 -4.17 -7.82
C ALA A 59 -6.49 -4.84 -6.99
N ALA A 60 -6.04 -5.82 -6.21
CA ALA A 60 -6.82 -6.36 -5.11
C ALA A 60 -6.00 -6.28 -3.83
N PHE A 61 -6.65 -6.12 -2.71
CA PHE A 61 -5.98 -6.28 -1.43
C PHE A 61 -6.86 -7.03 -0.43
N THR A 62 -6.19 -7.61 0.57
CA THR A 62 -6.89 -8.21 1.71
C THR A 62 -6.23 -7.80 3.02
N ILE A 63 -7.07 -7.43 3.98
CA ILE A 63 -6.67 -7.23 5.37
C ILE A 63 -7.14 -8.45 6.15
N TRP A 64 -6.26 -9.01 6.98
CA TRP A 64 -6.57 -10.14 7.83
C TRP A 64 -6.33 -9.82 9.29
N TRP A 65 -7.41 -9.78 10.08
CA TRP A 65 -7.35 -9.59 11.53
C TRP A 65 -7.55 -10.94 12.23
N GLN A 66 -6.44 -11.66 12.39
CA GLN A 66 -6.44 -13.02 12.90
C GLN A 66 -7.14 -13.19 14.28
N PRO A 67 -6.91 -12.35 15.29
CA PRO A 67 -7.57 -12.51 16.59
C PRO A 67 -9.10 -12.40 16.51
N MET A 68 -9.61 -11.65 15.56
CA MET A 68 -11.04 -11.43 15.35
C MET A 68 -11.64 -12.44 14.37
N PHE A 69 -10.84 -13.26 13.70
CA PHE A 69 -11.27 -14.10 12.57
C PHE A 69 -12.05 -13.30 11.52
N ARG A 70 -11.57 -12.09 11.23
CA ARG A 70 -12.17 -11.17 10.23
C ARG A 70 -11.21 -10.89 9.09
N GLN A 71 -11.79 -10.81 7.90
CA GLN A 71 -11.09 -10.43 6.69
C GLN A 71 -11.91 -9.38 5.93
N VAL A 72 -11.21 -8.42 5.34
CA VAL A 72 -11.77 -7.53 4.31
C VAL A 72 -11.02 -7.76 3.02
N ARG A 73 -11.74 -8.00 1.93
CA ARG A 73 -11.17 -8.08 0.58
C ARG A 73 -11.72 -6.95 -0.28
N VAL A 74 -10.86 -6.37 -1.08
CA VAL A 74 -11.22 -5.27 -1.98
C VAL A 74 -10.62 -5.55 -3.34
N THR A 75 -11.37 -5.21 -4.38
CA THR A 75 -10.84 -5.07 -5.75
C THR A 75 -11.18 -3.68 -6.27
N GLY A 76 -10.37 -3.15 -7.17
CA GLY A 76 -10.65 -1.87 -7.76
C GLY A 76 -9.56 -1.33 -8.69
N SER A 77 -9.92 -0.26 -9.37
CA SER A 77 -9.02 0.50 -10.23
C SER A 77 -8.09 1.39 -9.42
N VAL A 78 -6.90 1.61 -9.96
CA VAL A 78 -5.81 2.29 -9.26
C VAL A 78 -5.38 3.54 -10.00
N GLN A 79 -5.23 4.64 -9.27
CA GLN A 79 -4.71 5.91 -9.81
C GLN A 79 -3.57 6.43 -8.93
N GLN A 80 -2.58 7.06 -9.54
CA GLN A 80 -1.57 7.81 -8.80
C GLN A 80 -2.21 9.02 -8.13
N LEU A 81 -1.77 9.35 -6.94
CA LEU A 81 -2.14 10.59 -6.27
C LEU A 81 -1.54 11.80 -7.00
N THR A 82 -2.18 12.94 -6.83
CA THR A 82 -1.68 14.23 -7.33
C THR A 82 -0.33 14.57 -6.67
N LYS A 83 0.39 15.52 -7.29
CA LYS A 83 1.66 16.00 -6.71
C LYS A 83 1.44 16.56 -5.30
N ALA A 84 0.38 17.34 -5.07
CA ALA A 84 0.09 17.94 -3.78
C ALA A 84 -0.18 16.89 -2.70
N GLU A 85 -1.02 15.88 -2.97
CA GLU A 85 -1.28 14.76 -2.06
C GLU A 85 0.00 13.97 -1.76
N ASN A 86 0.84 13.74 -2.78
CA ASN A 86 2.12 13.06 -2.61
C ASN A 86 3.09 13.86 -1.73
N ASP A 87 3.19 15.17 -1.92
CA ASP A 87 4.05 16.04 -1.12
C ASP A 87 3.57 16.08 0.34
N GLU A 88 2.26 16.11 0.57
CA GLU A 88 1.64 16.06 1.90
C GLU A 88 1.99 14.76 2.61
N ILE A 89 1.66 13.60 2.04
CA ILE A 89 1.93 12.30 2.68
C ILE A 89 3.43 12.02 2.85
N PHE A 90 4.30 12.60 2.02
CA PHE A 90 5.74 12.49 2.18
C PHE A 90 6.23 13.32 3.37
N SER A 91 5.71 14.53 3.53
CA SER A 91 6.09 15.44 4.62
C SER A 91 5.75 14.90 6.01
N GLU A 92 4.68 14.12 6.12
CA GLU A 92 4.27 13.47 7.38
C GLU A 92 5.16 12.30 7.80
N ARG A 93 6.04 11.83 6.91
CA ARG A 93 6.91 10.69 7.23
C ARG A 93 8.01 11.12 8.20
N PRO A 94 8.39 10.26 9.16
CA PRO A 94 9.60 10.48 9.93
C PRO A 94 10.81 10.69 9.01
N ARG A 95 11.71 11.62 9.36
CA ARG A 95 12.89 11.99 8.55
C ARG A 95 13.68 10.77 8.09
N GLY A 96 13.92 9.79 8.97
CA GLY A 96 14.62 8.55 8.58
C GLY A 96 13.92 7.76 7.49
N ALA A 97 12.56 7.77 7.46
CA ALA A 97 11.78 7.12 6.41
C ALA A 97 11.77 7.94 5.10
N GLN A 98 11.91 9.26 5.17
CA GLN A 98 12.11 10.12 3.99
C GLN A 98 13.49 9.87 3.37
N ILE A 99 14.54 9.83 4.18
CA ILE A 99 15.91 9.50 3.74
C ILE A 99 15.95 8.09 3.12
N GLY A 100 15.33 7.11 3.78
CA GLY A 100 15.24 5.75 3.28
C GLY A 100 14.56 5.65 1.91
N ALA A 101 13.57 6.50 1.62
CA ALA A 101 12.93 6.55 0.31
C ALA A 101 13.87 7.05 -0.81
N ILE A 102 14.85 7.90 -0.47
CA ILE A 102 15.89 8.37 -1.40
C ILE A 102 17.00 7.32 -1.54
N ALA A 103 17.47 6.78 -0.42
CA ALA A 103 18.62 5.89 -0.37
C ALA A 103 18.32 4.50 -0.96
N SER A 104 17.08 4.03 -0.88
CA SER A 104 16.71 2.67 -1.31
C SER A 104 15.85 2.72 -2.57
N LEU A 105 16.40 2.28 -3.70
CA LEU A 105 15.66 2.02 -4.92
C LEU A 105 14.91 0.70 -4.76
N GLN A 106 13.66 0.75 -4.38
CA GLN A 106 12.85 -0.42 -4.09
C GLN A 106 12.78 -1.40 -5.27
N SER A 107 12.93 -2.69 -4.99
CA SER A 107 12.96 -3.78 -5.98
C SER A 107 14.22 -3.82 -6.86
N HIS A 108 15.27 -3.11 -6.51
CA HIS A 108 16.59 -3.24 -7.13
C HIS A 108 17.50 -4.10 -6.25
N PHE A 109 18.48 -4.75 -6.89
CA PHE A 109 19.49 -5.50 -6.16
C PHE A 109 20.43 -4.56 -5.41
N VAL A 110 20.76 -4.92 -4.18
CA VAL A 110 21.87 -4.38 -3.40
C VAL A 110 22.84 -5.52 -3.11
N THR A 111 24.11 -5.22 -3.04
CA THR A 111 25.15 -6.23 -2.82
C THR A 111 24.97 -6.92 -1.48
N ASP A 112 24.72 -6.12 -0.44
CA ASP A 112 24.51 -6.58 0.93
C ASP A 112 23.87 -5.48 1.78
N ARG A 113 23.66 -5.76 3.05
CA ARG A 113 23.10 -4.80 4.01
C ARG A 113 24.03 -3.61 4.25
N ALA A 114 25.32 -3.82 4.31
CA ALA A 114 26.30 -2.77 4.56
C ALA A 114 26.29 -1.72 3.46
N ALA A 115 26.22 -2.14 2.19
CA ALA A 115 26.10 -1.23 1.06
C ALA A 115 24.84 -0.34 1.11
N LEU A 116 23.72 -0.87 1.61
CA LEU A 116 22.51 -0.08 1.83
C LEU A 116 22.68 0.91 2.98
N ASP A 117 23.28 0.49 4.09
CA ASP A 117 23.52 1.33 5.25
C ASP A 117 24.49 2.48 4.88
N GLU A 118 25.57 2.22 4.13
CA GLU A 118 26.46 3.25 3.59
C GLU A 118 25.73 4.24 2.66
N GLN A 119 24.76 3.77 1.90
CA GLN A 119 23.96 4.66 1.04
C GLN A 119 23.05 5.57 1.87
N VAL A 120 22.43 5.04 2.92
CA VAL A 120 21.65 5.84 3.87
C VAL A 120 22.51 6.89 4.54
N ASP A 121 23.72 6.53 4.97
CA ASP A 121 24.67 7.47 5.62
C ASP A 121 25.10 8.57 4.65
N ARG A 122 25.44 8.25 3.40
CA ARG A 122 25.79 9.23 2.35
C ARG A 122 24.65 10.22 2.10
N VAL A 123 23.41 9.73 1.95
CA VAL A 123 22.24 10.60 1.77
C VAL A 123 22.01 11.47 2.99
N THR A 124 22.13 10.90 4.19
CA THR A 124 21.98 11.64 5.46
C THR A 124 23.01 12.77 5.57
N GLN A 125 24.27 12.49 5.28
CA GLN A 125 25.35 13.47 5.31
C GLN A 125 25.16 14.57 4.27
N SER A 126 24.72 14.22 3.06
CA SER A 126 24.51 15.20 1.99
C SER A 126 23.34 16.15 2.26
N LEU A 127 22.31 15.68 2.99
CA LEU A 127 21.16 16.49 3.35
C LEU A 127 21.38 17.34 4.62
N GLY A 128 22.27 16.92 5.51
CA GLY A 128 22.45 17.59 6.79
C GLY A 128 21.13 17.80 7.52
N ASP A 129 20.83 19.04 7.90
CA ASP A 129 19.56 19.42 8.55
C ASP A 129 18.50 19.96 7.57
N GLU A 130 18.82 20.03 6.27
CA GLU A 130 17.89 20.55 5.26
C GLU A 130 16.63 19.68 5.14
N PRO A 131 15.47 20.28 4.80
CA PRO A 131 14.26 19.53 4.54
C PRO A 131 14.46 18.51 3.41
N VAL A 132 13.90 17.31 3.60
CA VAL A 132 14.00 16.25 2.61
C VAL A 132 12.94 16.46 1.52
N ALA A 133 13.39 16.77 0.31
CA ALA A 133 12.51 16.87 -0.84
C ALA A 133 12.01 15.47 -1.26
N ARG A 134 10.73 15.36 -1.59
CA ARG A 134 10.17 14.09 -2.09
C ARG A 134 10.75 13.77 -3.47
N PRO A 135 11.33 12.57 -3.67
CA PRO A 135 11.74 12.14 -5.00
C PRO A 135 10.51 11.90 -5.90
N GLU A 136 10.60 12.22 -7.19
CA GLU A 136 9.49 12.06 -8.14
C GLU A 136 9.01 10.61 -8.28
N TYR A 137 9.94 9.66 -8.13
CA TYR A 137 9.64 8.22 -8.18
C TYR A 137 8.95 7.69 -6.91
N TRP A 138 8.72 8.52 -5.88
CA TRP A 138 8.00 8.12 -4.68
C TRP A 138 6.66 8.83 -4.57
N GLY A 139 5.60 8.08 -4.28
CA GLY A 139 4.27 8.64 -4.07
C GLY A 139 3.24 7.59 -3.72
N GLY A 140 1.99 7.99 -3.73
CA GLY A 140 0.85 7.16 -3.39
C GLY A 140 0.01 6.76 -4.59
N TYR A 141 -0.72 5.70 -4.36
CA TYR A 141 -1.82 5.24 -5.21
C TYR A 141 -3.11 5.23 -4.41
N ARG A 142 -4.21 5.59 -5.07
CA ARG A 142 -5.57 5.39 -4.59
C ARG A 142 -6.17 4.20 -5.31
N ILE A 143 -6.70 3.24 -4.56
CA ILE A 143 -7.51 2.13 -5.07
C ILE A 143 -8.97 2.54 -4.89
N SER A 144 -9.65 2.86 -5.99
CA SER A 144 -11.09 3.12 -6.00
C SER A 144 -11.84 1.80 -5.93
N PHE A 145 -12.71 1.64 -4.93
CA PHE A 145 -13.36 0.36 -4.67
C PHE A 145 -14.40 0.02 -5.73
N GLU A 146 -14.29 -1.16 -6.32
CA GLU A 146 -15.26 -1.77 -7.24
C GLU A 146 -16.01 -2.91 -6.55
N SER A 147 -15.33 -3.70 -5.70
CA SER A 147 -15.98 -4.65 -4.82
C SER A 147 -15.35 -4.67 -3.43
N VAL A 148 -16.17 -4.90 -2.41
CA VAL A 148 -15.74 -5.06 -1.02
C VAL A 148 -16.44 -6.27 -0.43
N GLU A 149 -15.68 -7.24 0.07
CA GLU A 149 -16.20 -8.39 0.80
C GLU A 149 -15.77 -8.33 2.26
N PHE A 150 -16.71 -8.37 3.15
CA PHE A 150 -16.50 -8.59 4.57
C PHE A 150 -16.72 -10.06 4.89
N TRP A 151 -15.71 -10.68 5.52
CA TRP A 151 -15.73 -12.07 5.89
C TRP A 151 -15.56 -12.22 7.40
N GLN A 152 -16.40 -13.05 8.02
CA GLN A 152 -16.32 -13.42 9.42
C GLN A 152 -16.19 -14.93 9.58
N GLY A 153 -15.12 -15.37 10.24
CA GLY A 153 -14.92 -16.79 10.58
C GLY A 153 -15.97 -17.31 11.55
N ARG A 154 -16.50 -18.50 11.25
CA ARG A 154 -17.47 -19.25 12.07
C ARG A 154 -17.04 -20.68 12.19
N SER A 155 -17.59 -21.38 13.18
CA SER A 155 -17.40 -22.81 13.38
C SER A 155 -17.83 -23.63 12.17
N ASN A 156 -17.24 -24.80 11.97
CA ASN A 156 -17.58 -25.76 10.93
C ASN A 156 -17.43 -25.22 9.49
N ARG A 157 -16.61 -24.17 9.29
CA ARG A 157 -16.37 -23.51 8.00
C ARG A 157 -17.60 -22.83 7.37
N LEU A 158 -18.67 -22.64 8.12
CA LEU A 158 -19.87 -21.92 7.68
C LEU A 158 -19.72 -20.42 7.97
N HIS A 159 -18.80 -19.79 7.23
CA HIS A 159 -18.42 -18.40 7.41
C HIS A 159 -19.46 -17.44 6.84
N ASP A 160 -19.63 -16.31 7.52
CA ASP A 160 -20.45 -15.22 6.98
C ASP A 160 -19.64 -14.46 5.92
N ARG A 161 -20.29 -14.11 4.82
CA ARG A 161 -19.70 -13.32 3.74
C ARG A 161 -20.73 -12.28 3.26
N LEU A 162 -20.33 -11.02 3.30
CA LEU A 162 -21.12 -9.91 2.80
C LEU A 162 -20.32 -9.27 1.66
N LEU A 163 -20.77 -9.49 0.43
CA LEU A 163 -20.16 -8.90 -0.75
C LEU A 163 -20.98 -7.68 -1.17
N PHE A 164 -20.29 -6.58 -1.43
CA PHE A 164 -20.84 -5.39 -2.04
C PHE A 164 -20.11 -5.10 -3.34
N GLU A 165 -20.86 -4.87 -4.41
CA GLU A 165 -20.34 -4.47 -5.71
C GLU A 165 -20.81 -3.06 -6.06
N ARG A 166 -19.91 -2.27 -6.63
CA ARG A 166 -20.23 -0.92 -7.08
C ARG A 166 -20.81 -0.97 -8.50
N ARG A 167 -22.02 -0.43 -8.67
CA ARG A 167 -22.67 -0.26 -9.96
C ARG A 167 -23.00 1.23 -10.17
N GLY A 168 -22.16 1.88 -10.95
CA GLY A 168 -22.18 3.35 -11.06
C GLY A 168 -21.83 3.97 -9.71
N ASP A 169 -22.71 4.82 -9.17
CA ASP A 169 -22.52 5.50 -7.89
C ASP A 169 -23.16 4.76 -6.71
N GLN A 170 -23.72 3.58 -6.93
CA GLN A 170 -24.44 2.83 -5.89
C GLN A 170 -23.71 1.53 -5.55
N TRP A 171 -23.78 1.17 -4.26
CA TRP A 171 -23.35 -0.12 -3.76
C TRP A 171 -24.54 -1.08 -3.70
N GLN A 172 -24.35 -2.30 -4.19
CA GLN A 172 -25.34 -3.37 -4.18
C GLN A 172 -24.75 -4.58 -3.46
N PRO A 173 -25.53 -5.22 -2.55
CA PRO A 173 -25.15 -6.47 -1.91
C PRO A 173 -25.22 -7.64 -2.86
#